data_8a3c89a00586c3286cf3e184153a7959
#
_entry.id   8a3c89a00586c3286cf3e184153a7959
#
_cell.length_a   1.000
_cell.length_b   1.000
_cell.length_c   1.000
_cell.angle_alpha   90.00
_cell.angle_beta   90.00
_cell.angle_gamma   90.00
#
_symmetry.space_group_name_H-M   'P 1'
#
loop_
_entity.id
_entity.type
_entity.pdbx_description
1 polymer ?
#
loop_
_entity_poly.entity_id
_entity_poly.type
_entity_poly.pdbx_seq_one_letter_code
_entity_poly.pdbx_strand_id
1 'polypeptide(L)'
;MDIHKYLREGGNPDELEQHLMDLDSTFRFKCRRCGKCCKNQDTIIFTPRDIYNIAHKFGKTMEQVIEETSEVYPGRDSRMPIVHMVPRGPKNACPLLVDGRCSVHDCKPTVCALFPLGRVVWFDRTLPLEQQLDNIQVRYIVNDIDCGSAKRVNTVCEWLARFGIAEDDEFFIRWNRLFIRTSSVMRKLEEAHCPPALLVVFWRTVYKDFYLNYDTSKEFMPQFLSMADQVEPLIRELDAAPIQRVIQTLEERYAKTGTDQ
;
A
#
# COMPACT_ATOMS: atom_id res chain seq x y z
N MET A 1 -20.44 2.47 2.87
CA MET A 1 -19.73 3.04 4.05
C MET A 1 -18.37 3.52 3.58
N ASP A 2 -17.95 4.72 3.97
CA ASP A 2 -16.55 5.16 3.73
C ASP A 2 -15.68 4.56 4.84
N ILE A 3 -14.96 3.48 4.50
CA ILE A 3 -14.15 2.72 5.46
C ILE A 3 -13.02 3.57 6.07
N HIS A 4 -12.42 4.47 5.28
CA HIS A 4 -11.35 5.33 5.75
C HIS A 4 -11.86 6.35 6.77
N LYS A 5 -13.04 6.89 6.53
CA LYS A 5 -13.71 7.79 7.47
C LYS A 5 -14.11 7.03 8.73
N TYR A 6 -14.75 5.87 8.57
CA TYR A 6 -15.20 5.04 9.69
C TYR A 6 -14.04 4.67 10.63
N LEU A 7 -12.91 4.19 10.09
CA LEU A 7 -11.75 3.81 10.91
C LEU A 7 -11.06 5.02 11.56
N ARG A 8 -11.01 6.18 10.86
CA ARG A 8 -10.44 7.41 11.44
C ARG A 8 -11.27 7.96 12.59
N GLU A 9 -12.57 7.75 12.57
CA GLU A 9 -13.52 8.19 13.60
C GLU A 9 -13.64 7.19 14.77
N GLY A 10 -12.77 6.17 14.83
CA GLY A 10 -12.73 5.18 15.90
C GLY A 10 -13.77 4.08 15.77
N GLY A 11 -14.23 3.82 14.56
CA GLY A 11 -15.16 2.74 14.27
C GLY A 11 -14.62 1.38 14.68
N ASN A 12 -15.51 0.53 15.20
CA ASN A 12 -15.15 -0.80 15.68
C ASN A 12 -14.84 -1.73 14.49
N PRO A 13 -13.60 -2.28 14.41
CA PRO A 13 -13.25 -3.23 13.35
C PRO A 13 -14.17 -4.47 13.28
N ASP A 14 -14.73 -4.91 14.40
CA ASP A 14 -15.62 -6.08 14.44
C ASP A 14 -16.97 -5.79 13.75
N GLU A 15 -17.42 -4.54 13.75
CA GLU A 15 -18.59 -4.13 12.97
C GLU A 15 -18.35 -4.14 11.46
N LEU A 16 -17.08 -4.00 11.03
CA LEU A 16 -16.71 -4.08 9.62
C LEU A 16 -16.92 -5.49 9.06
N GLU A 17 -16.79 -6.53 9.88
CA GLU A 17 -16.91 -7.92 9.42
C GLU A 17 -18.24 -8.18 8.71
N GLN A 18 -19.33 -7.56 9.19
CA GLN A 18 -20.66 -7.69 8.60
C GLN A 18 -20.76 -7.06 7.18
N HIS A 19 -19.81 -6.20 6.82
CA HIS A 19 -19.76 -5.52 5.52
C HIS A 19 -18.69 -6.08 4.60
N LEU A 20 -17.93 -7.09 5.06
CA LEU A 20 -16.91 -7.73 4.25
C LEU A 20 -17.55 -8.63 3.19
N MET A 21 -16.92 -8.62 2.03
CA MET A 21 -17.35 -9.33 0.85
C MET A 21 -16.28 -10.33 0.41
N ASP A 22 -16.74 -11.49 -0.06
CA ASP A 22 -15.94 -12.50 -0.72
C ASP A 22 -15.95 -12.30 -2.24
N LEU A 23 -15.22 -13.14 -2.97
CA LEU A 23 -15.09 -13.11 -4.43
C LEU A 23 -16.44 -13.25 -5.17
N ASP A 24 -17.35 -14.08 -4.65
CA ASP A 24 -18.67 -14.32 -5.23
C ASP A 24 -19.72 -13.27 -4.83
N SER A 25 -19.39 -12.41 -3.88
CA SER A 25 -20.30 -11.36 -3.42
C SER A 25 -20.59 -10.36 -4.53
N THR A 26 -21.84 -9.85 -4.56
CA THR A 26 -22.28 -8.95 -5.62
C THR A 26 -22.42 -7.51 -5.14
N PHE A 27 -22.17 -6.56 -6.05
CA PHE A 27 -22.39 -5.14 -5.84
C PHE A 27 -22.92 -4.47 -7.12
N ARG A 28 -23.55 -3.30 -6.98
CA ARG A 28 -24.13 -2.55 -8.10
C ARG A 28 -23.29 -1.34 -8.43
N PHE A 29 -22.62 -1.36 -9.60
CA PHE A 29 -21.87 -0.21 -10.08
C PHE A 29 -21.64 -0.25 -11.59
N LYS A 30 -21.78 0.90 -12.25
CA LYS A 30 -21.34 1.12 -13.63
C LYS A 30 -20.60 2.44 -13.72
N CYS A 31 -19.30 2.39 -14.00
CA CYS A 31 -18.47 3.58 -14.20
C CYS A 31 -18.96 4.39 -15.43
N ARG A 32 -19.09 5.71 -15.28
CA ARG A 32 -19.43 6.66 -16.35
C ARG A 32 -18.20 7.36 -16.93
N ARG A 33 -17.00 7.07 -16.42
CA ARG A 33 -15.74 7.73 -16.79
C ARG A 33 -15.79 9.26 -16.64
N CYS A 34 -16.52 9.74 -15.65
CA CYS A 34 -16.76 11.18 -15.44
C CYS A 34 -15.61 11.93 -14.76
N GLY A 35 -14.54 11.23 -14.36
CA GLY A 35 -13.39 11.82 -13.67
C GLY A 35 -13.67 12.33 -12.23
N LYS A 36 -14.86 12.05 -11.68
CA LYS A 36 -15.22 12.51 -10.32
C LYS A 36 -14.34 11.88 -9.25
N CYS A 37 -14.04 10.56 -9.38
CA CYS A 37 -13.10 9.83 -8.52
C CYS A 37 -11.63 10.25 -8.69
N CYS A 38 -11.31 11.20 -9.56
CA CYS A 38 -9.99 11.78 -9.75
C CYS A 38 -9.91 13.22 -9.24
N LYS A 39 -10.90 13.69 -8.49
CA LYS A 39 -10.96 15.06 -7.94
C LYS A 39 -11.29 15.00 -6.46
N ASN A 40 -10.68 15.91 -5.69
CA ASN A 40 -10.87 15.99 -4.24
C ASN A 40 -10.62 14.66 -3.53
N GLN A 41 -9.61 13.89 -4.00
CA GLN A 41 -9.20 12.62 -3.40
C GLN A 41 -7.89 12.83 -2.64
N ASP A 42 -7.97 12.66 -1.34
CA ASP A 42 -6.83 12.76 -0.40
C ASP A 42 -6.50 11.42 0.26
N THR A 43 -7.01 10.31 -0.29
CA THR A 43 -6.87 8.98 0.30
C THR A 43 -6.16 7.98 -0.60
N ILE A 44 -5.62 8.44 -1.75
CA ILE A 44 -4.95 7.56 -2.70
C ILE A 44 -3.50 7.32 -2.26
N ILE A 45 -3.23 6.10 -1.81
CA ILE A 45 -1.90 5.64 -1.43
C ILE A 45 -1.39 4.69 -2.51
N PHE A 46 -0.17 4.93 -2.99
CA PHE A 46 0.48 4.09 -3.98
C PHE A 46 1.29 2.98 -3.33
N THR A 47 1.15 1.78 -3.86
CA THR A 47 2.08 0.67 -3.60
C THR A 47 3.31 0.77 -4.52
N PRO A 48 4.42 0.06 -4.24
CA PRO A 48 5.56 0.00 -5.16
C PRO A 48 5.16 -0.46 -6.57
N ARG A 49 4.24 -1.41 -6.69
CA ARG A 49 3.72 -1.88 -7.98
C ARG A 49 2.98 -0.79 -8.76
N ASP A 50 2.21 0.04 -8.06
CA ASP A 50 1.49 1.14 -8.69
C ASP A 50 2.47 2.19 -9.26
N ILE A 51 3.50 2.55 -8.49
CA ILE A 51 4.53 3.51 -8.92
C ILE A 51 5.33 2.92 -10.09
N TYR A 52 5.73 1.64 -10.00
CA TYR A 52 6.43 0.94 -11.06
C TYR A 52 5.63 0.95 -12.38
N ASN A 53 4.35 0.62 -12.34
CA ASN A 53 3.50 0.60 -13.53
C ASN A 53 3.40 1.98 -14.20
N ILE A 54 3.31 3.05 -13.39
CA ILE A 54 3.31 4.43 -13.88
C ILE A 54 4.69 4.79 -14.47
N ALA A 55 5.76 4.46 -13.77
CA ALA A 55 7.13 4.73 -14.18
C ALA A 55 7.46 4.02 -15.50
N HIS A 56 7.18 2.74 -15.59
CA HIS A 56 7.36 1.94 -16.80
C HIS A 56 6.58 2.53 -18.00
N LYS A 57 5.31 2.90 -17.79
CA LYS A 57 4.48 3.49 -18.85
C LYS A 57 5.05 4.79 -19.41
N PHE A 58 5.61 5.64 -18.56
CA PHE A 58 6.13 6.95 -18.98
C PHE A 58 7.64 6.98 -19.23
N GLY A 59 8.34 5.84 -19.11
CA GLY A 59 9.80 5.78 -19.25
C GLY A 59 10.53 6.60 -18.20
N LYS A 60 10.00 6.63 -16.96
CA LYS A 60 10.53 7.39 -15.82
C LYS A 60 11.14 6.47 -14.77
N THR A 61 11.89 7.05 -13.84
CA THR A 61 12.30 6.34 -12.62
C THR A 61 11.17 6.37 -11.58
N MET A 62 11.27 5.50 -10.56
CA MET A 62 10.33 5.48 -9.44
C MET A 62 10.30 6.83 -8.71
N GLU A 63 11.49 7.41 -8.48
CA GLU A 63 11.67 8.71 -7.83
C GLU A 63 10.95 9.82 -8.60
N GLN A 64 11.15 9.90 -9.92
CA GLN A 64 10.51 10.92 -10.77
C GLN A 64 8.98 10.86 -10.69
N VAL A 65 8.41 9.64 -10.67
CA VAL A 65 6.96 9.48 -10.52
C VAL A 65 6.50 9.96 -9.15
N ILE A 66 7.22 9.61 -8.08
CA ILE A 66 6.87 10.02 -6.72
C ILE A 66 6.93 11.55 -6.58
N GLU A 67 8.01 12.19 -7.06
CA GLU A 67 8.19 13.64 -7.02
C GLU A 67 7.09 14.39 -7.77
N GLU A 68 6.67 13.86 -8.91
CA GLU A 68 5.64 14.49 -9.75
C GLU A 68 4.22 14.29 -9.25
N THR A 69 3.94 13.21 -8.51
CA THR A 69 2.56 12.82 -8.21
C THR A 69 2.23 12.73 -6.73
N SER A 70 3.22 12.70 -5.85
CA SER A 70 3.02 12.26 -4.47
C SER A 70 3.82 13.09 -3.48
N GLU A 71 3.51 12.87 -2.22
CA GLU A 71 4.35 13.20 -1.06
C GLU A 71 4.65 11.92 -0.29
N VAL A 72 5.76 11.91 0.46
CA VAL A 72 6.17 10.75 1.26
C VAL A 72 6.35 11.17 2.70
N TYR A 73 5.67 10.46 3.59
CA TYR A 73 5.73 10.73 5.03
C TYR A 73 5.58 9.44 5.85
N PRO A 74 6.02 9.42 7.13
CA PRO A 74 5.75 8.30 8.02
C PRO A 74 4.26 8.21 8.33
N GLY A 75 3.65 7.06 8.08
CA GLY A 75 2.26 6.81 8.43
C GLY A 75 2.03 6.94 9.94
N ARG A 76 0.95 7.60 10.33
CA ARG A 76 0.64 7.91 11.74
C ARG A 76 0.66 6.66 12.63
N ASP A 77 0.02 5.58 12.20
CA ASP A 77 -0.14 4.36 13.00
C ASP A 77 0.84 3.27 12.58
N SER A 78 1.17 3.19 11.30
CA SER A 78 2.08 2.18 10.76
C SER A 78 3.56 2.54 10.94
N ARG A 79 3.90 3.83 11.04
CA ARG A 79 5.28 4.36 10.99
C ARG A 79 6.03 4.05 9.69
N MET A 80 5.37 3.37 8.77
CA MET A 80 5.93 3.01 7.46
C MET A 80 5.94 4.19 6.50
N PRO A 81 6.82 4.19 5.48
CA PRO A 81 6.73 5.13 4.38
C PRO A 81 5.37 5.03 3.68
N ILE A 82 4.65 6.14 3.62
CA ILE A 82 3.39 6.25 2.87
C ILE A 82 3.64 7.13 1.67
N VAL A 83 3.44 6.58 0.48
CA VAL A 83 3.49 7.34 -0.78
C VAL A 83 2.07 7.75 -1.13
N HIS A 84 1.75 9.00 -0.82
CA HIS A 84 0.41 9.56 -0.91
C HIS A 84 0.29 10.47 -2.14
N MET A 85 -0.67 10.19 -3.01
CA MET A 85 -0.95 11.01 -4.19
C MET A 85 -1.48 12.39 -3.78
N VAL A 86 -0.83 13.44 -4.27
CA VAL A 86 -1.21 14.83 -3.95
C VAL A 86 -2.01 15.44 -5.09
N PRO A 87 -3.30 15.74 -4.89
CA PRO A 87 -4.10 16.46 -5.88
C PRO A 87 -3.52 17.86 -6.14
N ARG A 88 -3.64 18.35 -7.38
CA ARG A 88 -3.03 19.61 -7.82
C ARG A 88 -4.03 20.54 -8.50
N GLY A 89 -3.66 21.81 -8.51
CA GLY A 89 -4.36 22.88 -9.19
C GLY A 89 -5.70 23.28 -8.55
N PRO A 90 -6.40 24.28 -9.13
CA PRO A 90 -7.62 24.86 -8.54
C PRO A 90 -8.80 23.89 -8.49
N LYS A 91 -8.76 22.81 -9.26
CA LYS A 91 -9.79 21.75 -9.26
C LYS A 91 -9.46 20.60 -8.31
N ASN A 92 -8.37 20.70 -7.56
CA ASN A 92 -7.89 19.67 -6.66
C ASN A 92 -7.93 18.28 -7.34
N ALA A 93 -7.29 18.18 -8.51
CA ALA A 93 -7.36 17.01 -9.38
C ALA A 93 -6.11 16.13 -9.25
N CYS A 94 -6.30 14.83 -9.46
CA CYS A 94 -5.19 13.88 -9.57
C CYS A 94 -4.18 14.36 -10.64
N PRO A 95 -2.88 14.38 -10.37
CA PRO A 95 -1.85 14.83 -11.34
C PRO A 95 -1.80 13.98 -12.61
N LEU A 96 -2.34 12.76 -12.56
CA LEU A 96 -2.46 11.85 -13.71
C LEU A 96 -3.75 12.06 -14.53
N LEU A 97 -4.56 13.09 -14.21
CA LEU A 97 -5.76 13.44 -14.96
C LEU A 97 -5.41 14.48 -16.02
N VAL A 98 -5.30 14.03 -17.29
CA VAL A 98 -4.99 14.88 -18.45
C VAL A 98 -6.26 15.04 -19.28
N ASP A 99 -6.67 16.26 -19.61
CA ASP A 99 -7.86 16.59 -20.40
C ASP A 99 -9.14 15.88 -19.92
N GLY A 100 -9.27 15.75 -18.60
CA GLY A 100 -10.41 15.09 -17.95
C GLY A 100 -10.40 13.56 -18.06
N ARG A 101 -9.31 12.96 -18.52
CA ARG A 101 -9.15 11.52 -18.65
C ARG A 101 -7.94 11.04 -17.86
N CYS A 102 -8.02 9.84 -17.29
CA CYS A 102 -6.91 9.20 -16.60
C CYS A 102 -5.84 8.79 -17.63
N SER A 103 -4.64 9.38 -17.54
CA SER A 103 -3.51 9.08 -18.44
C SER A 103 -2.94 7.68 -18.23
N VAL A 104 -3.19 7.07 -17.08
CA VAL A 104 -2.78 5.70 -16.70
C VAL A 104 -3.95 4.74 -16.61
N HIS A 105 -4.98 4.92 -17.46
CA HIS A 105 -6.21 4.13 -17.35
C HIS A 105 -5.98 2.61 -17.56
N ASP A 106 -5.00 2.25 -18.34
CA ASP A 106 -4.57 0.88 -18.68
C ASP A 106 -3.68 0.24 -17.60
N CYS A 107 -3.01 1.06 -16.79
CA CYS A 107 -2.18 0.63 -15.68
C CYS A 107 -2.52 1.39 -14.38
N LYS A 108 -3.81 1.57 -14.11
CA LYS A 108 -4.28 2.29 -12.93
C LYS A 108 -3.65 1.77 -11.65
N PRO A 109 -3.36 2.66 -10.69
CA PRO A 109 -3.11 2.23 -9.32
C PRO A 109 -4.20 1.30 -8.83
N THR A 110 -3.81 0.28 -8.09
CA THR A 110 -4.72 -0.81 -7.66
C THR A 110 -5.95 -0.26 -6.94
N VAL A 111 -5.79 0.72 -6.06
CA VAL A 111 -6.91 1.37 -5.36
C VAL A 111 -7.88 2.06 -6.33
N CYS A 112 -7.38 2.66 -7.41
CA CYS A 112 -8.21 3.29 -8.43
C CYS A 112 -8.87 2.26 -9.37
N ALA A 113 -8.21 1.13 -9.63
CA ALA A 113 -8.76 0.03 -10.43
C ALA A 113 -9.90 -0.67 -9.68
N LEU A 114 -9.72 -0.90 -8.40
CA LEU A 114 -10.71 -1.53 -7.53
C LEU A 114 -11.95 -0.67 -7.31
N PHE A 115 -11.83 0.67 -7.34
CA PHE A 115 -12.98 1.54 -7.06
C PHE A 115 -14.27 1.09 -7.78
N PRO A 116 -15.40 0.90 -7.11
CA PRO A 116 -15.75 1.34 -5.76
C PRO A 116 -15.39 0.36 -4.64
N LEU A 117 -14.72 -0.75 -4.93
CA LEU A 117 -14.29 -1.68 -3.91
C LEU A 117 -13.05 -1.16 -3.17
N GLY A 118 -13.03 -1.34 -1.85
CA GLY A 118 -11.82 -1.37 -1.05
C GLY A 118 -11.35 -2.82 -0.89
N ARG A 119 -10.04 -3.06 -0.84
CA ARG A 119 -9.44 -4.37 -0.54
C ARG A 119 -8.82 -4.32 0.85
N VAL A 120 -9.17 -5.28 1.68
CA VAL A 120 -8.82 -5.32 3.10
C VAL A 120 -8.07 -6.61 3.40
N VAL A 121 -7.03 -6.53 4.20
CA VAL A 121 -6.39 -7.67 4.84
C VAL A 121 -7.15 -7.97 6.12
N TRP A 122 -7.66 -9.20 6.23
CA TRP A 122 -8.40 -9.67 7.39
C TRP A 122 -7.68 -10.85 8.04
N PHE A 123 -7.60 -10.85 9.34
CA PHE A 123 -6.99 -11.92 10.13
C PHE A 123 -7.55 -11.93 11.56
N ASP A 124 -7.47 -13.06 12.23
CA ASP A 124 -7.85 -13.19 13.63
C ASP A 124 -6.84 -12.46 14.54
N ARG A 125 -7.27 -11.37 15.14
CA ARG A 125 -6.43 -10.50 15.98
C ARG A 125 -6.11 -11.11 17.35
N THR A 126 -6.77 -12.20 17.74
CA THR A 126 -6.49 -12.92 18.99
C THR A 126 -5.25 -13.79 18.91
N LEU A 127 -4.82 -14.11 17.69
CA LEU A 127 -3.64 -14.94 17.42
C LEU A 127 -2.34 -14.14 17.57
N PRO A 128 -1.21 -14.80 17.87
CA PRO A 128 0.13 -14.20 17.75
C PRO A 128 0.39 -13.68 16.32
N LEU A 129 1.18 -12.61 16.19
CA LEU A 129 1.43 -11.93 14.91
C LEU A 129 1.87 -12.89 13.78
N GLU A 130 2.74 -13.87 14.06
CA GLU A 130 3.16 -14.87 13.06
C GLU A 130 1.96 -15.62 12.49
N GLN A 131 1.08 -16.11 13.37
CA GLN A 131 -0.12 -16.84 12.95
C GLN A 131 -1.14 -15.95 12.24
N GLN A 132 -1.25 -14.67 12.65
CA GLN A 132 -2.06 -13.68 11.92
C GLN A 132 -1.57 -13.53 10.48
N LEU A 133 -0.25 -13.36 10.30
CA LEU A 133 0.37 -13.13 8.99
C LEU A 133 0.33 -14.38 8.10
N ASP A 134 0.42 -15.59 8.69
CA ASP A 134 0.29 -16.84 7.95
C ASP A 134 -1.14 -17.08 7.46
N ASN A 135 -2.13 -16.60 8.20
CA ASN A 135 -3.57 -16.81 7.94
C ASN A 135 -4.27 -15.55 7.38
N ILE A 136 -3.53 -14.70 6.67
CA ILE A 136 -4.12 -13.53 6.01
C ILE A 136 -5.22 -13.95 5.02
N GLN A 137 -6.38 -13.35 5.18
CA GLN A 137 -7.49 -13.45 4.24
C GLN A 137 -7.64 -12.11 3.50
N VAL A 138 -7.92 -12.17 2.22
CA VAL A 138 -8.24 -11.00 1.43
C VAL A 138 -9.76 -10.85 1.38
N ARG A 139 -10.26 -9.71 1.82
CA ARG A 139 -11.67 -9.36 1.83
C ARG A 139 -11.90 -8.04 1.10
N TYR A 140 -13.12 -7.80 0.73
CA TYR A 140 -13.51 -6.60 -0.02
C TYR A 140 -14.63 -5.87 0.71
N ILE A 141 -14.79 -4.58 0.40
CA ILE A 141 -15.87 -3.76 0.91
C ILE A 141 -16.30 -2.75 -0.16
N VAL A 142 -17.57 -2.44 -0.24
CA VAL A 142 -18.06 -1.37 -1.13
C VAL A 142 -18.02 -0.04 -0.40
N ASN A 143 -17.23 0.90 -0.93
CA ASN A 143 -17.22 2.28 -0.44
C ASN A 143 -18.48 3.03 -0.86
N ASP A 144 -18.85 4.06 -0.11
CA ASP A 144 -19.90 4.99 -0.50
C ASP A 144 -19.54 5.67 -1.82
N ILE A 145 -20.50 5.68 -2.73
CA ILE A 145 -20.27 6.10 -4.10
C ILE A 145 -21.21 7.26 -4.43
N ASP A 146 -20.64 8.41 -4.74
CA ASP A 146 -21.38 9.56 -5.23
C ASP A 146 -21.24 9.75 -6.76
N CYS A 147 -20.68 8.76 -7.46
CA CYS A 147 -20.50 8.74 -8.91
C CYS A 147 -20.96 7.43 -9.54
N GLY A 148 -20.92 7.34 -10.88
CA GLY A 148 -21.37 6.14 -11.59
C GLY A 148 -22.89 5.96 -11.57
N SER A 149 -23.34 4.72 -11.64
CA SER A 149 -24.76 4.34 -11.49
C SER A 149 -24.88 2.90 -11.00
N ALA A 150 -25.98 2.57 -10.34
CA ALA A 150 -26.30 1.23 -9.85
C ALA A 150 -26.91 0.28 -10.93
N LYS A 151 -26.77 0.62 -12.24
CA LYS A 151 -27.44 -0.10 -13.34
C LYS A 151 -26.83 -1.47 -13.67
N ARG A 152 -25.62 -1.78 -13.17
CA ARG A 152 -24.95 -3.05 -13.46
C ARG A 152 -24.64 -3.76 -12.15
N VAL A 153 -25.01 -5.03 -12.09
CA VAL A 153 -24.56 -5.97 -11.08
C VAL A 153 -23.19 -6.53 -11.52
N ASN A 154 -22.27 -6.64 -10.62
CA ASN A 154 -20.96 -7.26 -10.81
C ASN A 154 -20.70 -8.18 -9.62
N THR A 155 -19.97 -9.27 -9.82
CA THR A 155 -19.30 -9.96 -8.69
C THR A 155 -17.95 -9.31 -8.41
N VAL A 156 -17.39 -9.55 -7.24
CA VAL A 156 -16.02 -9.10 -6.92
C VAL A 156 -15.02 -9.72 -7.89
N CYS A 157 -15.10 -11.04 -8.13
CA CYS A 157 -14.24 -11.77 -9.06
C CYS A 157 -14.28 -11.17 -10.48
N GLU A 158 -15.47 -10.95 -11.08
CA GLU A 158 -15.61 -10.31 -12.40
C GLU A 158 -15.01 -8.90 -12.43
N TRP A 159 -15.07 -8.17 -11.31
CA TRP A 159 -14.51 -6.83 -11.23
C TRP A 159 -12.98 -6.85 -11.21
N LEU A 160 -12.36 -7.76 -10.45
CA LEU A 160 -10.92 -7.99 -10.43
C LEU A 160 -10.39 -8.37 -11.82
N ALA A 161 -11.03 -9.37 -12.45
CA ALA A 161 -10.65 -9.88 -13.77
C ALA A 161 -10.65 -8.77 -14.84
N ARG A 162 -11.55 -7.79 -14.74
CA ARG A 162 -11.63 -6.64 -15.66
C ARG A 162 -10.38 -5.77 -15.66
N PHE A 163 -9.64 -5.75 -14.57
CA PHE A 163 -8.41 -4.98 -14.41
C PHE A 163 -7.15 -5.85 -14.33
N GLY A 164 -7.28 -7.15 -14.64
CA GLY A 164 -6.16 -8.09 -14.58
C GLY A 164 -5.61 -8.30 -13.18
N ILE A 165 -6.43 -8.10 -12.15
CA ILE A 165 -6.04 -8.33 -10.75
C ILE A 165 -6.35 -9.80 -10.44
N ALA A 166 -5.33 -10.57 -10.06
CA ALA A 166 -5.49 -11.96 -9.67
C ALA A 166 -6.27 -12.08 -8.34
N GLU A 167 -7.07 -13.12 -8.19
CA GLU A 167 -7.81 -13.42 -6.96
C GLU A 167 -6.85 -13.71 -5.80
N ASP A 168 -5.77 -14.43 -6.09
CA ASP A 168 -4.66 -14.80 -5.21
C ASP A 168 -3.44 -13.89 -5.40
N ASP A 169 -3.65 -12.58 -5.53
CA ASP A 169 -2.60 -11.58 -5.78
C ASP A 169 -1.42 -11.71 -4.81
N GLU A 170 -0.41 -12.49 -5.21
CA GLU A 170 0.79 -12.80 -4.43
C GLU A 170 1.51 -11.53 -3.97
N PHE A 171 1.60 -10.52 -4.85
CA PHE A 171 2.17 -9.23 -4.47
C PHE A 171 1.42 -8.62 -3.29
N PHE A 172 0.09 -8.58 -3.35
CA PHE A 172 -0.71 -7.95 -2.29
C PHE A 172 -0.51 -8.64 -0.94
N ILE A 173 -0.51 -9.98 -0.93
CA ILE A 173 -0.35 -10.76 0.30
C ILE A 173 1.06 -10.55 0.88
N ARG A 174 2.10 -10.75 0.07
CA ARG A 174 3.50 -10.60 0.53
C ARG A 174 3.83 -9.16 0.92
N TRP A 175 3.34 -8.18 0.15
CA TRP A 175 3.49 -6.76 0.49
C TRP A 175 2.90 -6.43 1.85
N ASN A 176 1.67 -6.88 2.13
CA ASN A 176 1.04 -6.61 3.43
C ASN A 176 1.75 -7.34 4.58
N ARG A 177 2.23 -8.56 4.39
CA ARG A 177 3.05 -9.26 5.39
C ARG A 177 4.31 -8.47 5.75
N LEU A 178 5.07 -8.06 4.74
CA LEU A 178 6.27 -7.24 4.92
C LEU A 178 5.93 -5.91 5.62
N PHE A 179 4.89 -5.22 5.14
CA PHE A 179 4.46 -3.93 5.66
C PHE A 179 4.07 -4.01 7.14
N ILE A 180 3.23 -4.97 7.51
CA ILE A 180 2.74 -5.15 8.89
C ILE A 180 3.91 -5.50 9.82
N ARG A 181 4.78 -6.42 9.43
CA ARG A 181 5.92 -6.86 10.23
C ARG A 181 6.95 -5.74 10.41
N THR A 182 7.29 -5.03 9.34
CA THR A 182 8.20 -3.88 9.42
C THR A 182 7.61 -2.77 10.29
N SER A 183 6.30 -2.53 10.19
CA SER A 183 5.57 -1.61 11.06
C SER A 183 5.67 -2.02 12.55
N SER A 184 5.62 -3.31 12.86
CA SER A 184 5.81 -3.82 14.22
C SER A 184 7.22 -3.48 14.74
N VAL A 185 8.26 -3.71 13.94
CA VAL A 185 9.65 -3.36 14.30
C VAL A 185 9.80 -1.85 14.53
N MET A 186 9.25 -1.02 13.64
CA MET A 186 9.31 0.44 13.78
C MET A 186 8.67 0.92 15.09
N ARG A 187 7.50 0.40 15.45
CA ARG A 187 6.83 0.75 16.70
C ARG A 187 7.62 0.30 17.93
N LYS A 188 8.18 -0.91 17.92
CA LYS A 188 9.06 -1.38 19.00
C LYS A 188 10.26 -0.47 19.21
N LEU A 189 10.87 0.02 18.12
CA LEU A 189 12.01 0.95 18.19
C LEU A 189 11.60 2.31 18.79
N GLU A 190 10.44 2.85 18.42
CA GLU A 190 9.92 4.09 19.00
C GLU A 190 9.59 3.93 20.49
N GLU A 191 8.88 2.87 20.86
CA GLU A 191 8.50 2.57 22.26
C GLU A 191 9.75 2.39 23.15
N ALA A 192 10.81 1.86 22.60
CA ALA A 192 12.10 1.71 23.29
C ALA A 192 12.94 3.01 23.30
N HIS A 193 12.42 4.12 22.82
CA HIS A 193 13.14 5.40 22.75
C HIS A 193 14.48 5.29 21.99
N CYS A 194 14.50 4.51 20.91
CA CYS A 194 15.65 4.38 20.04
C CYS A 194 16.14 5.76 19.57
N PRO A 195 17.46 5.98 19.42
CA PRO A 195 18.00 7.25 18.94
C PRO A 195 17.30 7.72 17.64
N PRO A 196 16.84 8.98 17.56
CA PRO A 196 16.11 9.47 16.39
C PRO A 196 16.88 9.32 15.07
N ALA A 197 18.21 9.47 15.11
CA ALA A 197 19.06 9.29 13.93
C ALA A 197 18.95 7.86 13.37
N LEU A 198 18.90 6.85 14.24
CA LEU A 198 18.79 5.45 13.84
C LEU A 198 17.41 5.15 13.27
N LEU A 199 16.32 5.71 13.85
CA LEU A 199 14.97 5.62 13.31
C LEU A 199 14.89 6.20 11.90
N VAL A 200 15.48 7.39 11.69
CA VAL A 200 15.50 8.04 10.36
C VAL A 200 16.25 7.19 9.34
N VAL A 201 17.39 6.62 9.71
CA VAL A 201 18.20 5.79 8.79
C VAL A 201 17.42 4.49 8.47
N PHE A 202 16.85 3.82 9.46
CA PHE A 202 16.02 2.63 9.24
C PHE A 202 14.84 2.95 8.32
N TRP A 203 14.11 4.03 8.59
CA TRP A 203 12.98 4.45 7.77
C TRP A 203 13.39 4.73 6.30
N ARG A 204 14.52 5.44 6.10
CA ARG A 204 15.06 5.71 4.75
C ARG A 204 15.46 4.43 4.03
N THR A 205 16.05 3.46 4.73
CA THR A 205 16.39 2.16 4.16
C THR A 205 15.13 1.42 3.72
N VAL A 206 14.12 1.35 4.58
CA VAL A 206 12.82 0.74 4.24
C VAL A 206 12.19 1.44 3.04
N TYR A 207 12.20 2.77 3.00
CA TYR A 207 11.66 3.51 1.87
C TYR A 207 12.40 3.19 0.57
N LYS A 208 13.73 3.21 0.59
CA LYS A 208 14.56 2.89 -0.57
C LYS A 208 14.31 1.47 -1.06
N ASP A 209 14.41 0.49 -0.16
CA ASP A 209 14.30 -0.93 -0.55
C ASP A 209 12.90 -1.31 -1.02
N PHE A 210 11.86 -0.75 -0.39
CA PHE A 210 10.48 -1.09 -0.70
C PHE A 210 9.92 -0.33 -1.91
N TYR A 211 10.38 0.91 -2.17
CA TYR A 211 9.75 1.76 -3.18
C TYR A 211 10.66 2.20 -4.32
N LEU A 212 11.99 2.23 -4.15
CA LEU A 212 12.87 2.85 -5.13
C LEU A 212 13.75 1.86 -5.91
N ASN A 213 14.13 0.74 -5.33
CA ASN A 213 15.08 -0.20 -5.90
C ASN A 213 14.48 -1.11 -7.00
N TYR A 214 13.78 -0.51 -7.98
CA TYR A 214 13.21 -1.25 -9.10
C TYR A 214 13.70 -0.69 -10.43
N ASP A 215 14.21 -1.57 -11.29
CA ASP A 215 14.57 -1.28 -12.68
C ASP A 215 13.30 -1.35 -13.53
N THR A 216 12.83 -0.19 -13.99
CA THR A 216 11.58 -0.08 -14.77
C THR A 216 11.69 -0.68 -16.18
N SER A 217 12.86 -1.13 -16.61
CA SER A 217 13.07 -1.86 -17.89
C SER A 217 12.85 -3.37 -17.75
N LYS A 218 12.77 -3.91 -16.52
CA LYS A 218 12.58 -5.34 -16.20
C LYS A 218 11.22 -5.58 -15.58
N GLU A 219 10.72 -6.79 -15.61
CA GLU A 219 9.46 -7.14 -14.97
C GLU A 219 9.47 -6.86 -13.46
N PHE A 220 8.36 -6.36 -12.93
CA PHE A 220 8.24 -5.98 -11.52
C PHE A 220 8.31 -7.17 -10.56
N MET A 221 7.51 -8.22 -10.84
CA MET A 221 7.34 -9.32 -9.87
C MET A 221 8.64 -10.05 -9.52
N PRO A 222 9.51 -10.42 -10.47
CA PRO A 222 10.80 -11.04 -10.11
C PRO A 222 11.67 -10.17 -9.20
N GLN A 223 11.67 -8.84 -9.42
CA GLN A 223 12.43 -7.89 -8.59
C GLN A 223 11.82 -7.78 -7.20
N PHE A 224 10.50 -7.66 -7.11
CA PHE A 224 9.80 -7.62 -5.83
C PHE A 224 10.02 -8.89 -5.02
N LEU A 225 9.89 -10.07 -5.64
CA LEU A 225 10.10 -11.34 -4.96
C LEU A 225 11.54 -11.48 -4.47
N SER A 226 12.53 -11.10 -5.29
CA SER A 226 13.94 -11.11 -4.89
C SER A 226 14.21 -10.19 -3.69
N MET A 227 13.64 -8.98 -3.68
CA MET A 227 13.73 -8.07 -2.54
C MET A 227 13.05 -8.67 -1.32
N ALA A 228 11.83 -9.17 -1.48
CA ALA A 228 11.07 -9.76 -0.37
C ALA A 228 11.79 -10.97 0.26
N ASP A 229 12.36 -11.86 -0.55
CA ASP A 229 13.11 -13.03 -0.09
C ASP A 229 14.36 -12.64 0.72
N GLN A 230 14.97 -11.51 0.41
CA GLN A 230 16.13 -11.00 1.14
C GLN A 230 15.74 -10.26 2.43
N VAL A 231 14.67 -9.47 2.39
CA VAL A 231 14.28 -8.58 3.49
C VAL A 231 13.42 -9.29 4.54
N GLU A 232 12.51 -10.17 4.12
CA GLU A 232 11.56 -10.82 5.03
C GLU A 232 12.21 -11.60 6.18
N PRO A 233 13.27 -12.42 5.96
CA PRO A 233 13.98 -13.11 7.04
C PRO A 233 14.61 -12.13 8.05
N LEU A 234 15.18 -11.04 7.55
CA LEU A 234 15.81 -10.03 8.38
C LEU A 234 14.80 -9.30 9.26
N ILE A 235 13.68 -8.88 8.69
CA ILE A 235 12.61 -8.20 9.43
C ILE A 235 11.97 -9.17 10.44
N ARG A 236 11.82 -10.45 10.09
CA ARG A 236 11.33 -11.49 11.00
C ARG A 236 12.28 -11.66 12.19
N GLU A 237 13.59 -11.71 11.97
CA GLU A 237 14.58 -11.77 13.03
C GLU A 237 14.51 -10.54 13.94
N LEU A 238 14.45 -9.34 13.37
CA LEU A 238 14.33 -8.09 14.13
C LEU A 238 13.03 -8.03 14.94
N ASP A 239 11.92 -8.49 14.36
CA ASP A 239 10.62 -8.49 15.07
C ASP A 239 10.60 -9.47 16.24
N ALA A 240 11.26 -10.61 16.14
CA ALA A 240 11.35 -11.62 17.20
C ALA A 240 12.39 -11.31 18.27
N ALA A 241 13.42 -10.51 17.95
CA ALA A 241 14.54 -10.25 18.83
C ALA A 241 14.19 -9.32 20.00
N PRO A 242 14.88 -9.45 21.16
CA PRO A 242 14.86 -8.43 22.22
C PRO A 242 15.30 -7.07 21.68
N ILE A 243 14.68 -5.99 22.15
CA ILE A 243 14.87 -4.66 21.57
C ILE A 243 16.31 -4.15 21.61
N GLN A 244 17.07 -4.48 22.66
CA GLN A 244 18.50 -4.11 22.78
C GLN A 244 19.32 -4.72 21.63
N ARG A 245 19.02 -5.97 21.27
CA ARG A 245 19.67 -6.66 20.14
C ARG A 245 19.26 -6.01 18.81
N VAL A 246 18.00 -5.61 18.67
CA VAL A 246 17.53 -4.90 17.46
C VAL A 246 18.31 -3.59 17.28
N ILE A 247 18.41 -2.78 18.33
CA ILE A 247 19.15 -1.51 18.30
C ILE A 247 20.61 -1.76 17.93
N GLN A 248 21.29 -2.68 18.61
CA GLN A 248 22.67 -3.03 18.33
C GLN A 248 22.88 -3.49 16.88
N THR A 249 22.00 -4.36 16.37
CA THR A 249 22.08 -4.85 14.99
C THR A 249 21.96 -3.70 13.99
N LEU A 250 21.09 -2.74 14.25
CA LEU A 250 20.91 -1.57 13.38
C LEU A 250 22.13 -0.64 13.47
N GLU A 251 22.68 -0.38 14.66
CA GLU A 251 23.89 0.43 14.84
C GLU A 251 25.09 -0.19 14.08
N GLU A 252 25.31 -1.49 14.20
CA GLU A 252 26.38 -2.21 13.50
C GLU A 252 26.24 -2.17 11.98
N ARG A 253 25.02 -2.26 11.47
CA ARG A 253 24.74 -2.17 10.02
C ARG A 253 24.99 -0.77 9.49
N TYR A 254 24.51 0.25 10.18
CA TYR A 254 24.60 1.63 9.72
C TYR A 254 25.97 2.28 9.97
N ALA A 255 26.75 1.82 10.95
CA ALA A 255 28.14 2.20 11.08
C ALA A 255 28.97 1.80 9.85
N LYS A 256 28.64 0.66 9.21
CA LYS A 256 29.30 0.19 7.99
C LYS A 256 28.91 0.96 6.73
N THR A 257 27.70 1.52 6.67
CA THR A 257 27.23 2.30 5.51
C THR A 257 27.65 3.77 5.55
N GLY A 258 28.04 4.30 6.71
CA GLY A 258 28.54 5.67 6.87
C GLY A 258 30.00 5.88 6.46
N THR A 259 30.73 4.82 6.10
CA THR A 259 32.14 4.89 5.63
C THR A 259 32.26 4.96 4.11
N ASP A 260 31.15 4.88 3.35
CA ASP A 260 31.14 4.89 1.87
C ASP A 260 30.48 6.15 1.27
N GLN A 261 30.52 7.30 1.97
CA GLN A 261 30.12 8.61 1.42
C GLN A 261 31.29 9.56 1.29
#